data_05494434b581e009d8e3c600a7e19f3e
#
_entry.id   05494434b581e009d8e3c600a7e19f3e
#
_cell.length_a   1.000
_cell.length_b   1.000
_cell.length_c   1.000
_cell.angle_alpha   90.00
_cell.angle_beta   90.00
_cell.angle_gamma   90.00
#
_symmetry.space_group_name_H-M   'P 1'
#
loop_
_entity.id
_entity.type
_entity.pdbx_description
1 polymer ?
#
loop_
_entity_poly.entity_id
_entity_poly.type
_entity_poly.pdbx_seq_one_letter_code
_entity_poly.pdbx_strand_id
1 'polypeptide(L)'
;LRQKYYTLNAADDALADPLRRDESLLLTASGTMRTILTCIQQRDIRRLYRYLALSDPDTGEARMEYEAFASKWTEYPALTAFDFSGGSASGTRAVFTVSGTRLTDGVSQKFTGRSVHLMKTGGLWCISMSQLTAIVEGTP
;
A
#
# COMPACT_ATOMS: atom_id res chain seq x y z
N LEU A 1 -13.42 -20.57 -24.39
CA LEU A 1 -13.58 -19.14 -24.69
C LEU A 1 -14.45 -18.45 -23.66
N ARG A 2 -15.63 -19.01 -23.41
CA ARG A 2 -16.57 -18.46 -22.44
C ARG A 2 -15.99 -18.43 -21.04
N GLN A 3 -15.38 -19.53 -20.66
CA GLN A 3 -14.76 -19.67 -19.36
C GLN A 3 -13.62 -18.67 -19.15
N LYS A 4 -12.81 -18.49 -20.19
CA LYS A 4 -11.72 -17.53 -20.17
C LYS A 4 -12.25 -16.10 -20.04
N TYR A 5 -13.34 -15.81 -20.72
CA TYR A 5 -13.98 -14.50 -20.65
C TYR A 5 -14.51 -14.21 -19.24
N TYR A 6 -15.15 -15.19 -18.59
CA TYR A 6 -15.62 -15.04 -17.23
C TYR A 6 -14.48 -14.80 -16.25
N THR A 7 -13.35 -15.44 -16.45
CA THR A 7 -12.17 -15.25 -15.60
C THR A 7 -11.68 -13.82 -15.70
N LEU A 8 -11.65 -13.25 -16.89
CA LEU A 8 -11.24 -11.86 -17.08
C LEU A 8 -12.23 -10.89 -16.42
N ASN A 9 -13.52 -11.14 -16.53
CA ASN A 9 -14.52 -10.31 -15.89
C ASN A 9 -14.42 -10.38 -14.36
N ALA A 10 -14.19 -11.56 -13.83
CA ALA A 10 -14.02 -11.73 -12.39
C ALA A 10 -12.78 -10.96 -11.88
N ALA A 11 -11.70 -10.95 -12.65
CA ALA A 11 -10.51 -10.18 -12.31
C ALA A 11 -10.77 -8.68 -12.33
N ASP A 12 -11.51 -8.21 -13.34
CA ASP A 12 -11.89 -6.79 -13.42
C ASP A 12 -12.78 -6.39 -12.26
N ASP A 13 -13.75 -7.22 -11.90
CA ASP A 13 -14.62 -6.97 -10.76
C ASP A 13 -13.82 -6.92 -9.45
N ALA A 14 -12.87 -7.82 -9.28
CA ALA A 14 -12.01 -7.85 -8.10
C ALA A 14 -11.15 -6.59 -8.02
N LEU A 15 -10.67 -6.08 -9.16
CA LEU A 15 -9.88 -4.85 -9.20
C LEU A 15 -10.74 -3.61 -8.96
N ALA A 16 -12.02 -3.66 -9.29
CA ALA A 16 -12.93 -2.55 -9.08
C ALA A 16 -13.42 -2.44 -7.63
N ASP A 17 -13.43 -3.54 -6.89
CA ASP A 17 -13.93 -3.59 -5.51
C ASP A 17 -12.81 -3.24 -4.52
N PRO A 18 -12.87 -2.06 -3.84
CA PRO A 18 -11.81 -1.67 -2.91
C PRO A 18 -11.74 -2.53 -1.67
N LEU A 19 -12.76 -3.31 -1.36
CA LEU A 19 -12.78 -4.17 -0.19
C LEU A 19 -12.19 -5.56 -0.45
N ARG A 20 -12.10 -5.96 -1.70
CA ARG A 20 -11.57 -7.28 -2.07
C ARG A 20 -10.06 -7.23 -2.23
N ARG A 21 -9.41 -8.31 -1.85
CA ARG A 21 -7.97 -8.49 -2.02
C ARG A 21 -7.72 -9.42 -3.20
N ASP A 22 -6.73 -9.08 -4.00
CA ASP A 22 -6.21 -9.96 -5.03
C ASP A 22 -5.03 -10.71 -4.45
N GLU A 23 -5.22 -11.97 -4.11
CA GLU A 23 -4.21 -12.79 -3.45
C GLU A 23 -2.92 -12.92 -4.25
N SER A 24 -3.03 -12.93 -5.58
CA SER A 24 -1.84 -13.08 -6.44
C SER A 24 -0.89 -11.90 -6.31
N LEU A 25 -1.41 -10.71 -6.01
CA LEU A 25 -0.59 -9.51 -5.83
C LEU A 25 0.03 -9.41 -4.43
N LEU A 26 -0.41 -10.25 -3.49
CA LEU A 26 0.01 -10.20 -2.10
C LEU A 26 0.91 -11.36 -1.69
N LEU A 27 1.40 -12.15 -2.65
CA LEU A 27 2.16 -13.37 -2.35
C LEU A 27 3.59 -13.08 -1.89
N THR A 28 4.21 -12.00 -2.33
CA THR A 28 5.57 -11.66 -1.91
C THR A 28 5.60 -10.29 -1.25
N ALA A 29 6.46 -10.15 -0.25
CA ALA A 29 6.61 -8.87 0.45
C ALA A 29 7.15 -7.80 -0.50
N SER A 30 8.17 -8.10 -1.29
CA SER A 30 8.77 -7.14 -2.23
C SER A 30 7.78 -6.70 -3.31
N GLY A 31 7.03 -7.65 -3.87
CA GLY A 31 6.00 -7.34 -4.86
C GLY A 31 4.89 -6.46 -4.28
N THR A 32 4.49 -6.75 -3.06
CA THR A 32 3.50 -5.96 -2.34
C THR A 32 4.00 -4.53 -2.08
N MET A 33 5.24 -4.39 -1.62
CA MET A 33 5.82 -3.07 -1.35
C MET A 33 5.89 -2.22 -2.62
N ARG A 34 6.35 -2.82 -3.72
CA ARG A 34 6.40 -2.12 -5.01
C ARG A 34 5.02 -1.68 -5.46
N THR A 35 4.03 -2.54 -5.32
CA THR A 35 2.65 -2.22 -5.71
C THR A 35 2.07 -1.11 -4.86
N ILE A 36 2.31 -1.13 -3.54
CA ILE A 36 1.86 -0.09 -2.63
C ILE A 36 2.45 1.27 -3.04
N LEU A 37 3.77 1.32 -3.24
CA LEU A 37 4.44 2.57 -3.61
C LEU A 37 3.97 3.07 -4.99
N THR A 38 3.75 2.17 -5.92
CA THR A 38 3.23 2.52 -7.25
C THR A 38 1.81 3.09 -7.14
N CYS A 39 0.96 2.50 -6.30
CA CYS A 39 -0.40 3.01 -6.07
C CYS A 39 -0.36 4.41 -5.47
N ILE A 40 0.55 4.66 -4.54
CA ILE A 40 0.71 6.00 -3.96
C ILE A 40 1.13 6.99 -5.04
N GLN A 41 2.12 6.63 -5.85
CA GLN A 41 2.63 7.49 -6.92
C GLN A 41 1.56 7.81 -7.96
N GLN A 42 0.78 6.82 -8.35
CA GLN A 42 -0.29 6.98 -9.34
C GLN A 42 -1.58 7.52 -8.74
N ARG A 43 -1.64 7.64 -7.43
CA ARG A 43 -2.83 8.04 -6.67
C ARG A 43 -4.01 7.12 -6.92
N ASP A 44 -3.73 5.85 -7.08
CA ASP A 44 -4.73 4.79 -7.23
C ASP A 44 -5.20 4.36 -5.83
N ILE A 45 -6.07 5.16 -5.25
CA ILE A 45 -6.49 5.01 -3.86
C ILE A 45 -7.33 3.76 -3.66
N ARG A 46 -8.15 3.44 -4.63
CA ARG A 46 -9.01 2.26 -4.59
C ARG A 46 -8.18 0.98 -4.50
N ARG A 47 -7.13 0.89 -5.30
CA ARG A 47 -6.24 -0.25 -5.30
C ARG A 47 -5.37 -0.29 -4.04
N LEU A 48 -4.89 0.88 -3.60
CA LEU A 48 -4.10 1.00 -2.39
C LEU A 48 -4.86 0.48 -1.17
N TYR A 49 -6.14 0.76 -1.09
CA TYR A 49 -6.97 0.34 0.03
C TYR A 49 -7.00 -1.19 0.22
N ARG A 50 -6.87 -1.95 -0.87
CA ARG A 50 -6.85 -3.42 -0.80
C ARG A 50 -5.65 -3.97 -0.07
N TYR A 51 -4.56 -3.21 -0.03
CA TYR A 51 -3.33 -3.61 0.65
C TYR A 51 -3.29 -3.16 2.11
N LEU A 52 -4.28 -2.39 2.53
CA LEU A 52 -4.36 -1.89 3.89
C LEU A 52 -4.77 -3.03 4.83
N ALA A 53 -4.05 -3.17 5.94
CA ALA A 53 -4.34 -4.19 6.94
C ALA A 53 -5.70 -3.99 7.58
N LEU A 54 -6.38 -5.09 7.91
CA LEU A 54 -7.71 -5.04 8.52
C LEU A 54 -7.69 -4.44 9.92
N SER A 55 -6.55 -4.49 10.60
CA SER A 55 -6.36 -3.83 11.88
C SER A 55 -4.92 -3.34 11.96
N ASP A 56 -4.71 -2.24 12.69
CA ASP A 56 -3.41 -1.64 12.88
C ASP A 56 -2.81 -2.18 14.18
N PRO A 57 -1.68 -2.92 14.14
CA PRO A 57 -1.07 -3.46 15.34
C PRO A 57 -0.49 -2.39 16.25
N ASP A 58 -0.16 -1.21 15.71
CA ASP A 58 0.43 -0.14 16.49
C ASP A 58 -0.62 0.62 17.30
N THR A 59 -1.84 0.77 16.79
CA THR A 59 -2.92 1.50 17.45
C THR A 59 -4.04 0.60 17.94
N GLY A 60 -4.12 -0.63 17.43
CA GLY A 60 -5.21 -1.54 17.74
C GLY A 60 -6.52 -1.22 17.03
N GLU A 61 -6.52 -0.19 16.19
CA GLU A 61 -7.73 0.24 15.50
C GLU A 61 -8.03 -0.61 14.28
N ALA A 62 -9.32 -0.81 13.99
CA ALA A 62 -9.77 -1.47 12.78
C ALA A 62 -9.55 -0.55 11.57
N ARG A 63 -9.44 -1.17 10.39
CA ARG A 63 -9.31 -0.43 9.14
C ARG A 63 -10.52 0.49 8.95
N MET A 64 -10.26 1.76 8.61
CA MET A 64 -11.34 2.71 8.33
C MET A 64 -12.09 2.32 7.06
N GLU A 65 -13.32 2.81 6.92
CA GLU A 65 -14.11 2.61 5.72
C GLU A 65 -13.41 3.24 4.51
N TYR A 66 -13.65 2.68 3.32
CA TYR A 66 -13.00 3.15 2.11
C TYR A 66 -13.22 4.65 1.86
N GLU A 67 -14.43 5.14 2.05
CA GLU A 67 -14.75 6.55 1.79
C GLU A 67 -13.98 7.49 2.72
N ALA A 68 -13.84 7.10 3.98
CA ALA A 68 -13.04 7.85 4.95
C ALA A 68 -11.56 7.84 4.57
N PHE A 69 -11.06 6.69 4.13
CA PHE A 69 -9.69 6.54 3.67
C PHE A 69 -9.42 7.42 2.44
N ALA A 70 -10.30 7.37 1.45
CA ALA A 70 -10.16 8.14 0.23
C ALA A 70 -10.17 9.65 0.51
N SER A 71 -11.05 10.10 1.40
CA SER A 71 -11.13 11.49 1.80
C SER A 71 -9.84 11.95 2.50
N LYS A 72 -9.35 11.15 3.44
CA LYS A 72 -8.11 11.45 4.16
C LYS A 72 -6.91 11.49 3.20
N TRP A 73 -6.89 10.61 2.22
CA TRP A 73 -5.77 10.51 1.27
C TRP A 73 -5.62 11.74 0.38
N THR A 74 -6.68 12.50 0.14
CA THR A 74 -6.60 13.74 -0.65
C THR A 74 -5.74 14.80 0.01
N GLU A 75 -5.53 14.70 1.32
CA GLU A 75 -4.74 15.66 2.09
C GLU A 75 -3.25 15.34 2.11
N TYR A 76 -2.86 14.15 1.64
CA TYR A 76 -1.47 13.72 1.69
C TYR A 76 -0.67 14.20 0.49
N PRO A 77 0.64 14.44 0.69
CA PRO A 77 1.53 14.82 -0.41
C PRO A 77 1.57 13.76 -1.51
N ALA A 78 1.84 14.21 -2.72
CA ALA A 78 2.08 13.29 -3.83
C ALA A 78 3.47 12.68 -3.70
N LEU A 79 3.61 11.41 -4.09
CA LEU A 79 4.90 10.74 -4.20
C LEU A 79 5.28 10.73 -5.67
N THR A 80 6.32 11.50 -6.02
CA THR A 80 6.72 11.66 -7.43
C THR A 80 7.78 10.66 -7.85
N ALA A 81 8.59 10.20 -6.90
CA ALA A 81 9.61 9.19 -7.15
C ALA A 81 9.80 8.34 -5.90
N PHE A 82 10.20 7.09 -6.08
CA PHE A 82 10.49 6.22 -4.95
C PHE A 82 11.52 5.18 -5.33
N ASP A 83 12.18 4.66 -4.30
CA ASP A 83 13.02 3.48 -4.39
C ASP A 83 12.94 2.77 -3.05
N PHE A 84 13.22 1.48 -3.04
CA PHE A 84 13.23 0.72 -1.80
C PHE A 84 14.20 -0.44 -1.88
N SER A 85 14.66 -0.87 -0.71
CA SER A 85 15.57 -2.00 -0.57
C SER A 85 15.20 -2.79 0.67
N GLY A 86 15.80 -3.95 0.85
CA GLY A 86 15.52 -4.82 1.97
C GLY A 86 14.44 -5.84 1.63
N GLY A 87 13.48 -5.99 2.53
CA GLY A 87 12.44 -6.99 2.39
C GLY A 87 12.81 -8.32 3.03
N SER A 88 13.72 -8.28 3.96
CA SER A 88 14.08 -9.46 4.75
C SER A 88 12.85 -9.89 5.54
N ALA A 89 12.26 -11.02 5.16
CA ALA A 89 11.07 -11.54 5.82
C ALA A 89 11.47 -12.43 6.99
N SER A 90 10.81 -12.22 8.12
CA SER A 90 10.96 -13.08 9.30
C SER A 90 9.57 -13.41 9.80
N GLY A 91 9.12 -14.64 9.54
CA GLY A 91 7.78 -15.08 9.92
C GLY A 91 6.71 -14.28 9.18
N THR A 92 5.95 -13.47 9.92
CA THR A 92 4.83 -12.68 9.37
C THR A 92 5.18 -11.21 9.17
N ARG A 93 6.46 -10.85 9.23
CA ARG A 93 6.89 -9.45 9.12
C ARG A 93 8.03 -9.32 8.12
N ALA A 94 8.02 -8.23 7.36
CA ALA A 94 9.09 -7.85 6.46
C ALA A 94 9.42 -6.38 6.67
N VAL A 95 10.70 -6.02 6.58
CA VAL A 95 11.17 -4.65 6.82
C VAL A 95 11.84 -4.15 5.55
N PHE A 96 11.45 -2.95 5.13
CA PHE A 96 12.02 -2.29 3.95
C PHE A 96 12.59 -0.93 4.34
N THR A 97 13.57 -0.50 3.56
CA THR A 97 14.07 0.86 3.62
C THR A 97 13.59 1.60 2.38
N VAL A 98 12.79 2.63 2.56
CA VAL A 98 12.13 3.36 1.49
C VAL A 98 12.72 4.77 1.40
N SER A 99 12.98 5.20 0.17
CA SER A 99 13.42 6.56 -0.14
C SER A 99 12.56 7.09 -1.27
N GLY A 100 12.42 8.39 -1.36
CA GLY A 100 11.62 8.98 -2.42
C GLY A 100 11.58 10.49 -2.39
N THR A 101 10.69 11.03 -3.20
CA THR A 101 10.45 12.46 -3.30
C THR A 101 8.96 12.73 -3.15
N ARG A 102 8.61 13.60 -2.23
CA ARG A 102 7.23 14.05 -2.00
C ARG A 102 7.04 15.44 -2.55
N LEU A 103 5.87 15.71 -3.07
CA LEU A 103 5.49 17.04 -3.57
C LEU A 103 4.34 17.57 -2.74
N THR A 104 4.56 18.67 -2.05
CA THR A 104 3.55 19.34 -1.22
C THR A 104 3.51 20.81 -1.61
N ASP A 105 2.35 21.29 -2.09
CA ASP A 105 2.15 22.68 -2.46
C ASP A 105 3.22 23.20 -3.43
N GLY A 106 3.60 22.37 -4.40
CA GLY A 106 4.59 22.71 -5.40
C GLY A 106 6.04 22.59 -4.92
N VAL A 107 6.28 22.18 -3.69
CA VAL A 107 7.62 22.02 -3.13
C VAL A 107 7.99 20.54 -3.07
N SER A 108 9.09 20.19 -3.71
CA SER A 108 9.63 18.82 -3.68
C SER A 108 10.50 18.63 -2.44
N GLN A 109 10.25 17.55 -1.73
CA GLN A 109 11.04 17.15 -0.56
C GLN A 109 11.52 15.73 -0.71
N LYS A 110 12.82 15.51 -0.60
CA LYS A 110 13.40 14.17 -0.60
C LYS A 110 13.39 13.59 0.81
N PHE A 111 13.13 12.30 0.90
CA PHE A 111 13.31 11.55 2.14
C PHE A 111 14.11 10.29 1.85
N THR A 112 14.92 9.87 2.81
CA THR A 112 15.80 8.71 2.64
C THR A 112 15.77 7.85 3.89
N GLY A 113 16.01 6.54 3.69
CA GLY A 113 16.24 5.62 4.81
C GLY A 113 15.03 5.39 5.71
N ARG A 114 13.83 5.58 5.21
CA ARG A 114 12.62 5.38 6.01
C ARG A 114 12.34 3.89 6.17
N SER A 115 12.28 3.43 7.41
CA SER A 115 11.96 2.03 7.71
C SER A 115 10.45 1.83 7.62
N VAL A 116 10.03 0.87 6.79
CA VAL A 116 8.62 0.53 6.58
C VAL A 116 8.43 -0.96 6.77
N HIS A 117 7.43 -1.32 7.57
CA HIS A 117 7.15 -2.71 7.89
C HIS A 117 5.88 -3.16 7.18
N LEU A 118 5.94 -4.32 6.55
CA LEU A 118 4.76 -5.04 6.08
C LEU A 118 4.48 -6.20 7.01
N MET A 119 3.21 -6.59 7.09
CA MET A 119 2.79 -7.74 7.88
C MET A 119 2.09 -8.74 7.00
N LYS A 120 2.15 -10.01 7.40
CA LYS A 120 1.49 -11.11 6.70
C LYS A 120 0.32 -11.59 7.56
N THR A 121 -0.88 -11.48 7.02
CA THR A 121 -2.10 -11.89 7.71
C THR A 121 -2.88 -12.82 6.79
N GLY A 122 -3.21 -14.03 7.29
CA GLY A 122 -3.91 -15.00 6.45
C GLY A 122 -3.17 -15.41 5.19
N GLY A 123 -1.84 -15.37 5.23
CA GLY A 123 -1.00 -15.70 4.07
C GLY A 123 -0.78 -14.55 3.10
N LEU A 124 -1.31 -13.37 3.37
CA LEU A 124 -1.24 -12.21 2.46
C LEU A 124 -0.46 -11.06 3.11
N TRP A 125 0.44 -10.45 2.36
CA TRP A 125 1.17 -9.27 2.81
C TRP A 125 0.30 -8.03 2.73
N CYS A 126 0.39 -7.17 3.74
CA CYS A 126 -0.36 -5.92 3.81
C CYS A 126 0.40 -4.89 4.62
N ILE A 127 -0.08 -3.64 4.59
CA ILE A 127 0.52 -2.53 5.31
C ILE A 127 -0.50 -1.94 6.27
N SER A 128 -0.05 -1.60 7.50
CA SER A 128 -0.91 -0.90 8.45
C SER A 128 -1.05 0.57 8.06
N MET A 129 -2.12 1.21 8.54
CA MET A 129 -2.32 2.64 8.29
C MET A 129 -1.18 3.48 8.86
N SER A 130 -0.65 3.13 10.03
CA SER A 130 0.49 3.82 10.64
C SER A 130 1.71 3.79 9.74
N GLN A 131 2.04 2.63 9.17
CA GLN A 131 3.19 2.50 8.28
C GLN A 131 2.95 3.23 6.97
N LEU A 132 1.73 3.18 6.45
CA LEU A 132 1.37 3.86 5.21
C LEU A 132 1.51 5.38 5.35
N THR A 133 1.00 5.95 6.43
CA THR A 133 1.13 7.39 6.69
C THR A 133 2.58 7.80 6.91
N ALA A 134 3.41 6.93 7.48
CA ALA A 134 4.83 7.21 7.66
C ALA A 134 5.56 7.43 6.34
N ILE A 135 5.10 6.80 5.26
CA ILE A 135 5.70 7.00 3.93
C ILE A 135 5.42 8.42 3.42
N VAL A 136 4.19 8.92 3.62
CA VAL A 136 3.74 10.17 3.00
C VAL A 136 3.78 11.37 3.93
N GLU A 137 3.71 11.19 5.24
CA GLU A 137 3.69 12.28 6.22
C GLU A 137 4.99 12.41 7.02
N GLY A 138 5.80 11.37 7.08
CA GLY A 138 6.98 11.38 7.92
C GLY A 138 7.94 12.53 7.60
N THR A 139 8.70 12.98 8.60
CA THR A 139 9.76 13.98 8.40
C THR A 139 10.87 13.40 7.51
N PRO A 140 11.52 14.25 6.73
CA PRO A 140 12.63 13.82 5.88
C PRO A 140 13.76 13.18 6.67
#